data_dccfe4da6b4b1220590bd6064997f876
#
_entry.id   dccfe4da6b4b1220590bd6064997f876
#
_cell.length_a   1.000
_cell.length_b   1.000
_cell.length_c   1.000
_cell.angle_alpha   90.00
_cell.angle_beta   90.00
_cell.angle_gamma   90.00
#
_symmetry.space_group_name_H-M   'P 1'
#
loop_
_entity.id
_entity.type
_entity.pdbx_description
1 polymer ?
#
loop_
_entity_poly.entity_id
_entity_poly.type
_entity_poly.pdbx_seq_one_letter_code
_entity_poly.pdbx_strand_id
1 'polypeptide(L)'
;PRTAIKSQALADFVADWTEVTDATALPEPEYWSMHFDGSKTIHGSGASVVLQSPKGEKLSYVLQIHFTATNNVAEYEALLHGLRIARSMGIRQILCYGDSDLVAQQVAGTWSTKDPHMAAYRATVDEMAKCFIGFEVKYVPRSENMAADALSRMGSGRTEIPPDVFLEQLHVPSVLGADPENPYRVDSPVNIVMVVTPDWTVSYLTYLQDKTLPADETTARQIMTKH
;
A
#
# COMPACT_ATOMS: atom_id res chain seq x y z
N PRO A 1 58.87 26.68 25.91
CA PRO A 1 57.93 25.81 26.55
C PRO A 1 56.57 26.53 26.76
N ARG A 2 55.89 26.95 25.70
CA ARG A 2 54.53 27.58 25.76
C ARG A 2 53.56 27.03 24.74
N THR A 3 53.87 25.90 24.11
CA THR A 3 53.06 25.33 23.03
C THR A 3 52.17 24.17 23.52
N ALA A 4 52.36 23.65 24.73
CA ALA A 4 51.60 22.51 25.26
C ALA A 4 50.16 22.90 25.73
N ILE A 5 49.97 24.15 26.18
CA ILE A 5 48.67 24.60 26.76
C ILE A 5 47.59 24.78 25.68
N LYS A 6 47.99 25.16 24.45
CA LYS A 6 46.99 25.37 23.37
C LYS A 6 46.43 24.07 22.78
N SER A 7 47.22 22.99 22.78
CA SER A 7 46.80 21.69 22.29
C SER A 7 45.86 20.97 23.28
N GLN A 8 46.05 21.16 24.58
CA GLN A 8 45.18 20.59 25.61
C GLN A 8 43.78 21.26 25.57
N ALA A 9 43.72 22.60 25.52
CA ALA A 9 42.45 23.31 25.43
C ALA A 9 41.66 22.98 24.14
N LEU A 10 42.35 22.70 23.04
CA LEU A 10 41.69 22.26 21.80
C LEU A 10 41.20 20.80 21.91
N ALA A 11 41.97 19.94 22.56
CA ALA A 11 41.58 18.55 22.82
C ALA A 11 40.38 18.47 23.77
N ASP A 12 40.37 19.26 24.83
CA ASP A 12 39.25 19.34 25.78
C ASP A 12 37.98 19.92 25.08
N PHE A 13 38.12 20.94 24.22
CA PHE A 13 37.02 21.49 23.43
C PHE A 13 36.45 20.47 22.42
N VAL A 14 37.31 19.68 21.77
CA VAL A 14 36.87 18.62 20.84
C VAL A 14 36.21 17.47 21.62
N ALA A 15 36.71 17.13 22.80
CA ALA A 15 36.11 16.11 23.66
C ALA A 15 34.70 16.51 24.14
N ASP A 16 34.54 17.75 24.62
CA ASP A 16 33.22 18.32 24.99
C ASP A 16 32.23 18.33 23.81
N TRP A 17 32.73 18.50 22.58
CA TRP A 17 31.88 18.46 21.39
C TRP A 17 31.52 17.02 20.93
N THR A 18 32.32 16.04 21.28
CA THR A 18 32.07 14.63 20.96
C THR A 18 31.18 13.94 21.98
N GLU A 19 31.04 14.47 23.20
CA GLU A 19 30.11 13.95 24.20
C GLU A 19 28.66 14.45 24.07
N VAL A 20 28.38 15.41 23.17
CA VAL A 20 27.02 15.91 22.91
C VAL A 20 26.46 15.33 21.62
N THR A 21 26.39 14.01 21.52
CA THR A 21 25.60 13.39 20.46
C THR A 21 25.03 12.04 20.88
N ASP A 22 24.35 12.04 22.03
CA ASP A 22 23.32 11.04 22.26
C ASP A 22 21.92 11.71 22.29
N ALA A 23 21.83 12.86 21.62
CA ALA A 23 20.58 13.58 21.46
C ALA A 23 20.17 13.55 19.98
N THR A 24 19.09 12.86 19.73
CA THR A 24 18.36 12.77 18.46
C THR A 24 19.01 11.84 17.42
N ALA A 25 19.09 10.56 17.68
CA ALA A 25 18.78 9.62 16.63
C ALA A 25 17.41 10.03 16.12
N LEU A 26 17.34 10.61 14.91
CA LEU A 26 16.07 10.84 14.24
C LEU A 26 15.34 9.50 14.29
N PRO A 27 14.08 9.46 14.75
CA PRO A 27 13.36 8.20 14.81
C PRO A 27 13.50 7.53 13.43
N GLU A 28 13.93 6.27 13.43
CA GLU A 28 14.05 5.55 12.18
C GLU A 28 12.72 5.65 11.45
N PRO A 29 12.76 5.91 10.14
CA PRO A 29 11.54 6.10 9.38
C PRO A 29 10.67 4.85 9.51
N GLU A 30 9.49 5.01 10.10
CA GLU A 30 8.53 3.93 10.32
C GLU A 30 7.87 3.58 8.99
N TYR A 31 8.36 2.52 8.32
CA TYR A 31 7.78 2.01 7.09
C TYR A 31 6.61 1.08 7.39
N TRP A 32 5.49 1.33 6.73
CA TRP A 32 4.44 0.34 6.58
C TRP A 32 4.84 -0.68 5.52
N SER A 33 4.49 -1.93 5.72
CA SER A 33 4.59 -2.95 4.69
C SER A 33 3.21 -3.24 4.09
N MET A 34 3.19 -3.51 2.80
CA MET A 34 2.00 -3.87 2.06
C MET A 34 2.28 -5.09 1.21
N HIS A 35 1.60 -6.19 1.45
CA HIS A 35 1.58 -7.34 0.55
C HIS A 35 0.37 -7.24 -0.36
N PHE A 36 0.55 -7.47 -1.64
CA PHE A 36 -0.53 -7.43 -2.62
C PHE A 36 -0.46 -8.64 -3.54
N ASP A 37 -1.60 -9.05 -4.06
CA ASP A 37 -1.71 -10.16 -5.00
C ASP A 37 -2.96 -10.02 -5.88
N GLY A 38 -2.86 -10.49 -7.12
CA GLY A 38 -3.95 -10.56 -8.08
C GLY A 38 -4.20 -12.00 -8.52
N SER A 39 -5.47 -12.39 -8.58
CA SER A 39 -5.87 -13.75 -8.97
C SER A 39 -6.99 -13.74 -9.99
N LYS A 40 -6.89 -14.65 -10.98
CA LYS A 40 -7.94 -14.90 -11.96
C LYS A 40 -8.30 -16.37 -11.97
N THR A 41 -9.60 -16.66 -11.87
CA THR A 41 -10.17 -17.99 -11.97
C THR A 41 -11.26 -18.03 -13.05
N ILE A 42 -11.84 -19.21 -13.28
CA ILE A 42 -13.02 -19.35 -14.14
C ILE A 42 -14.28 -18.65 -13.56
N HIS A 43 -14.30 -18.40 -12.27
CA HIS A 43 -15.41 -17.74 -11.56
C HIS A 43 -15.29 -16.21 -11.54
N GLY A 44 -14.11 -15.67 -11.81
CA GLY A 44 -13.88 -14.24 -11.82
C GLY A 44 -12.45 -13.84 -11.52
N SER A 45 -12.24 -12.56 -11.39
CA SER A 45 -10.97 -11.98 -10.97
C SER A 45 -11.10 -11.41 -9.56
N GLY A 46 -10.04 -11.51 -8.80
CA GLY A 46 -9.94 -10.97 -7.44
C GLY A 46 -8.56 -10.41 -7.18
N ALA A 47 -8.46 -9.61 -6.16
CA ALA A 47 -7.21 -9.06 -5.69
C ALA A 47 -7.21 -8.98 -4.17
N SER A 48 -6.07 -8.74 -3.58
CA SER A 48 -5.95 -8.60 -2.13
C SER A 48 -4.86 -7.63 -1.74
N VAL A 49 -5.03 -7.05 -0.57
CA VAL A 49 -4.06 -6.17 0.06
C VAL A 49 -3.96 -6.53 1.53
N VAL A 50 -2.75 -6.70 2.03
CA VAL A 50 -2.46 -6.86 3.46
C VAL A 50 -1.49 -5.76 3.86
N LEU A 51 -1.99 -4.77 4.58
CA LEU A 51 -1.18 -3.69 5.16
C LEU A 51 -0.75 -4.09 6.56
N GLN A 52 0.50 -3.81 6.90
CA GLN A 52 1.02 -4.01 8.24
C GLN A 52 1.74 -2.76 8.73
N SER A 53 1.33 -2.26 9.90
CA SER A 53 1.98 -1.14 10.55
C SER A 53 3.37 -1.51 11.09
N PRO A 54 4.24 -0.53 11.36
CA PRO A 54 5.52 -0.77 12.04
C PRO A 54 5.37 -1.45 13.39
N LYS A 55 4.20 -1.31 14.03
CA LYS A 55 3.87 -1.94 15.31
C LYS A 55 3.30 -3.36 15.17
N GLY A 56 3.14 -3.84 13.93
CA GLY A 56 2.65 -5.19 13.64
C GLY A 56 1.13 -5.32 13.47
N GLU A 57 0.37 -4.22 13.57
CA GLU A 57 -1.08 -4.21 13.31
C GLU A 57 -1.35 -4.52 11.84
N LYS A 58 -2.34 -5.37 11.55
CA LYS A 58 -2.65 -5.81 10.18
C LYS A 58 -4.04 -5.38 9.75
N LEU A 59 -4.13 -4.94 8.50
CA LEU A 59 -5.38 -4.66 7.79
C LEU A 59 -5.40 -5.48 6.51
N SER A 60 -6.42 -6.31 6.36
CA SER A 60 -6.55 -7.24 5.24
C SER A 60 -7.77 -6.90 4.41
N TYR A 61 -7.58 -6.82 3.10
CA TYR A 61 -8.62 -6.49 2.12
C TYR A 61 -8.70 -7.57 1.06
N VAL A 62 -9.91 -7.94 0.71
CA VAL A 62 -10.24 -8.74 -0.47
C VAL A 62 -11.01 -7.87 -1.45
N LEU A 63 -10.61 -7.90 -2.70
CA LEU A 63 -11.22 -7.16 -3.78
C LEU A 63 -11.89 -8.15 -4.75
N GLN A 64 -13.17 -7.98 -4.97
CA GLN A 64 -13.88 -8.69 -6.03
C GLN A 64 -13.94 -7.81 -7.27
N ILE A 65 -13.27 -8.25 -8.33
CA ILE A 65 -13.20 -7.51 -9.59
C ILE A 65 -14.37 -7.93 -10.47
N HIS A 66 -15.20 -6.97 -10.90
CA HIS A 66 -16.42 -7.17 -11.69
C HIS A 66 -16.30 -6.75 -13.16
N PHE A 67 -15.08 -6.51 -13.62
CA PHE A 67 -14.77 -6.26 -15.03
C PHE A 67 -13.79 -7.32 -15.54
N THR A 68 -13.61 -7.36 -16.86
CA THR A 68 -12.65 -8.30 -17.46
C THR A 68 -11.22 -7.91 -17.10
N ALA A 69 -10.54 -8.75 -16.37
CA ALA A 69 -9.15 -8.54 -15.95
C ALA A 69 -8.27 -9.72 -16.34
N THR A 70 -7.04 -9.45 -16.72
CA THR A 70 -5.96 -10.44 -16.79
C THR A 70 -5.33 -10.58 -15.39
N ASN A 71 -4.47 -11.58 -15.19
CA ASN A 71 -3.71 -11.67 -13.92
C ASN A 71 -2.93 -10.38 -13.64
N ASN A 72 -2.21 -9.85 -14.66
CA ASN A 72 -1.42 -8.63 -14.51
C ASN A 72 -2.30 -7.41 -14.15
N VAL A 73 -3.49 -7.31 -14.73
CA VAL A 73 -4.46 -6.26 -14.38
C VAL A 73 -4.90 -6.40 -12.92
N ALA A 74 -5.21 -7.62 -12.47
CA ALA A 74 -5.61 -7.86 -11.08
C ALA A 74 -4.48 -7.50 -10.09
N GLU A 75 -3.22 -7.78 -10.44
CA GLU A 75 -2.03 -7.40 -9.67
C GLU A 75 -1.89 -5.87 -9.56
N TYR A 76 -2.03 -5.16 -10.69
CA TYR A 76 -1.97 -3.70 -10.68
C TYR A 76 -3.14 -3.07 -9.92
N GLU A 77 -4.35 -3.65 -10.03
CA GLU A 77 -5.51 -3.19 -9.24
C GLU A 77 -5.28 -3.39 -7.75
N ALA A 78 -4.67 -4.53 -7.34
CA ALA A 78 -4.29 -4.77 -5.95
C ALA A 78 -3.33 -3.68 -5.45
N LEU A 79 -2.24 -3.43 -6.20
CA LEU A 79 -1.23 -2.43 -5.85
C LEU A 79 -1.85 -1.03 -5.75
N LEU A 80 -2.60 -0.59 -6.77
CA LEU A 80 -3.21 0.73 -6.80
C LEU A 80 -4.24 0.93 -5.69
N HIS A 81 -5.05 -0.11 -5.43
CA HIS A 81 -6.04 -0.05 -4.36
C HIS A 81 -5.38 0.07 -3.00
N GLY A 82 -4.36 -0.74 -2.74
CA GLY A 82 -3.58 -0.66 -1.51
C GLY A 82 -2.91 0.70 -1.30
N LEU A 83 -2.36 1.29 -2.36
CA LEU A 83 -1.79 2.63 -2.29
C LEU A 83 -2.85 3.72 -2.02
N ARG A 84 -4.08 3.57 -2.53
CA ARG A 84 -5.19 4.49 -2.20
C ARG A 84 -5.57 4.39 -0.72
N ILE A 85 -5.66 3.17 -0.19
CA ILE A 85 -5.91 2.93 1.24
C ILE A 85 -4.79 3.56 2.06
N ALA A 86 -3.52 3.26 1.75
CA ALA A 86 -2.38 3.79 2.46
C ALA A 86 -2.36 5.34 2.47
N ARG A 87 -2.66 5.95 1.32
CA ARG A 87 -2.79 7.41 1.21
C ARG A 87 -3.92 7.95 2.08
N SER A 88 -5.09 7.32 2.07
CA SER A 88 -6.25 7.74 2.87
C SER A 88 -5.98 7.65 4.38
N MET A 89 -5.13 6.71 4.79
CA MET A 89 -4.65 6.55 6.16
C MET A 89 -3.53 7.53 6.55
N GLY A 90 -3.06 8.37 5.63
CA GLY A 90 -1.96 9.30 5.87
C GLY A 90 -0.59 8.63 5.96
N ILE A 91 -0.46 7.39 5.50
CA ILE A 91 0.83 6.67 5.45
C ILE A 91 1.76 7.41 4.48
N ARG A 92 2.95 7.75 4.93
CA ARG A 92 3.93 8.52 4.14
C ARG A 92 5.08 7.68 3.62
N GLN A 93 5.32 6.51 4.23
CA GLN A 93 6.41 5.61 3.86
C GLN A 93 5.89 4.18 3.80
N ILE A 94 6.04 3.54 2.64
CA ILE A 94 5.47 2.22 2.39
C ILE A 94 6.40 1.36 1.54
N LEU A 95 6.59 0.11 1.95
CA LEU A 95 7.25 -0.94 1.20
C LEU A 95 6.19 -1.93 0.70
N CYS A 96 6.10 -2.09 -0.61
CA CYS A 96 5.12 -2.96 -1.25
C CYS A 96 5.79 -4.25 -1.70
N TYR A 97 5.17 -5.39 -1.41
CA TYR A 97 5.66 -6.73 -1.73
C TYR A 97 4.62 -7.47 -2.56
N GLY A 98 5.03 -8.00 -3.72
CA GLY A 98 4.19 -8.82 -4.60
C GLY A 98 4.99 -9.96 -5.20
N ASP A 99 4.33 -11.05 -5.58
CA ASP A 99 4.96 -12.22 -6.22
C ASP A 99 4.88 -12.19 -7.75
N SER A 100 4.44 -11.09 -8.32
CA SER A 100 4.53 -10.80 -9.76
C SER A 100 5.85 -10.10 -10.08
N ASP A 101 6.84 -10.87 -10.58
CA ASP A 101 8.12 -10.28 -11.02
C ASP A 101 7.91 -9.25 -12.13
N LEU A 102 6.93 -9.48 -13.02
CA LEU A 102 6.58 -8.54 -14.07
C LEU A 102 6.16 -7.18 -13.51
N VAL A 103 5.22 -7.14 -12.56
CA VAL A 103 4.73 -5.89 -11.96
C VAL A 103 5.84 -5.20 -11.18
N ALA A 104 6.60 -5.93 -10.37
CA ALA A 104 7.70 -5.38 -9.60
C ALA A 104 8.78 -4.74 -10.50
N GLN A 105 9.20 -5.44 -11.56
CA GLN A 105 10.21 -4.94 -12.49
C GLN A 105 9.72 -3.77 -13.35
N GLN A 106 8.44 -3.77 -13.73
CA GLN A 106 7.85 -2.66 -14.47
C GLN A 106 7.76 -1.39 -13.61
N VAL A 107 7.31 -1.51 -12.36
CA VAL A 107 7.23 -0.37 -11.43
C VAL A 107 8.63 0.13 -11.06
N ALA A 108 9.60 -0.75 -10.85
CA ALA A 108 10.99 -0.39 -10.62
C ALA A 108 11.67 0.27 -11.85
N GLY A 109 11.02 0.24 -13.03
CA GLY A 109 11.57 0.85 -14.25
C GLY A 109 12.63 0.03 -14.95
N THR A 110 12.92 -1.20 -14.50
CA THR A 110 13.91 -2.11 -15.08
C THR A 110 13.39 -2.78 -16.34
N TRP A 111 12.09 -2.99 -16.46
CA TRP A 111 11.45 -3.54 -17.66
C TRP A 111 10.55 -2.52 -18.35
N SER A 112 10.71 -2.41 -19.67
CA SER A 112 9.81 -1.58 -20.48
C SER A 112 8.49 -2.30 -20.73
N THR A 113 7.40 -1.56 -20.66
CA THR A 113 6.06 -2.06 -20.97
C THR A 113 5.76 -1.82 -22.44
N LYS A 114 5.65 -2.88 -23.24
CA LYS A 114 5.26 -2.78 -24.67
C LYS A 114 3.75 -2.66 -24.85
N ASP A 115 2.99 -3.18 -23.88
CA ASP A 115 1.54 -3.13 -23.87
C ASP A 115 1.09 -1.73 -23.37
N PRO A 116 0.34 -0.96 -24.20
CA PRO A 116 -0.13 0.37 -23.81
C PRO A 116 -1.00 0.37 -22.54
N HIS A 117 -1.79 -0.70 -22.32
CA HIS A 117 -2.66 -0.83 -21.15
C HIS A 117 -1.82 -0.99 -19.87
N MET A 118 -0.81 -1.86 -19.90
CA MET A 118 0.11 -2.00 -18.75
C MET A 118 0.94 -0.73 -18.54
N ALA A 119 1.32 -0.03 -19.61
CA ALA A 119 2.00 1.25 -19.51
C ALA A 119 1.15 2.32 -18.79
N ALA A 120 -0.15 2.33 -19.04
CA ALA A 120 -1.08 3.23 -18.37
C ALA A 120 -1.25 2.88 -16.88
N TYR A 121 -1.32 1.59 -16.52
CA TYR A 121 -1.30 1.16 -15.12
C TYR A 121 -0.03 1.59 -14.40
N ARG A 122 1.14 1.35 -15.02
CA ARG A 122 2.42 1.80 -14.47
C ARG A 122 2.43 3.31 -14.25
N ALA A 123 2.05 4.10 -15.26
CA ALA A 123 1.99 5.55 -15.12
C ALA A 123 1.08 6.00 -13.96
N THR A 124 -0.03 5.29 -13.73
CA THR A 124 -0.93 5.55 -12.60
C THR A 124 -0.25 5.23 -11.26
N VAL A 125 0.53 4.15 -11.19
CA VAL A 125 1.34 3.83 -9.99
C VAL A 125 2.39 4.91 -9.76
N ASP A 126 3.11 5.36 -10.80
CA ASP A 126 4.13 6.41 -10.71
C ASP A 126 3.54 7.73 -10.20
N GLU A 127 2.33 8.09 -10.64
CA GLU A 127 1.62 9.28 -10.12
C GLU A 127 1.21 9.10 -8.65
N MET A 128 0.70 7.92 -8.29
CA MET A 128 0.32 7.63 -6.90
C MET A 128 1.53 7.62 -5.97
N ALA A 129 2.67 7.11 -6.44
CA ALA A 129 3.92 7.05 -5.69
C ALA A 129 4.41 8.43 -5.21
N LYS A 130 4.12 9.50 -5.97
CA LYS A 130 4.47 10.88 -5.60
C LYS A 130 3.79 11.37 -4.32
N CYS A 131 2.74 10.69 -3.88
CA CYS A 131 2.04 11.00 -2.62
C CYS A 131 2.81 10.51 -1.39
N PHE A 132 3.81 9.65 -1.57
CA PHE A 132 4.60 9.07 -0.48
C PHE A 132 6.00 9.69 -0.45
N ILE A 133 6.55 9.85 0.76
CA ILE A 133 7.95 10.29 0.95
C ILE A 133 8.91 9.13 0.67
N GLY A 134 8.50 7.90 1.02
CA GLY A 134 9.21 6.66 0.75
C GLY A 134 8.27 5.63 0.14
N PHE A 135 8.56 5.21 -1.08
CA PHE A 135 7.81 4.19 -1.81
C PHE A 135 8.78 3.26 -2.53
N GLU A 136 8.57 1.98 -2.36
CA GLU A 136 9.33 0.96 -3.08
C GLU A 136 8.44 -0.27 -3.32
N VAL A 137 8.56 -0.89 -4.50
CA VAL A 137 7.92 -2.17 -4.81
C VAL A 137 9.00 -3.23 -4.97
N LYS A 138 8.85 -4.34 -4.26
CA LYS A 138 9.79 -5.47 -4.26
C LYS A 138 9.09 -6.76 -4.67
N TYR A 139 9.77 -7.52 -5.49
CA TYR A 139 9.39 -8.91 -5.72
C TYR A 139 9.72 -9.76 -4.47
N VAL A 140 8.78 -10.63 -4.11
CA VAL A 140 8.99 -11.67 -3.10
C VAL A 140 8.54 -13.03 -3.64
N PRO A 141 9.18 -14.13 -3.24
CA PRO A 141 8.70 -15.46 -3.59
C PRO A 141 7.26 -15.68 -3.08
N ARG A 142 6.48 -16.49 -3.80
CA ARG A 142 5.09 -16.80 -3.42
C ARG A 142 4.95 -17.34 -2.00
N SER A 143 5.96 -18.06 -1.50
CA SER A 143 6.00 -18.55 -0.11
C SER A 143 5.98 -17.43 0.94
N GLU A 144 6.43 -16.24 0.56
CA GLU A 144 6.43 -15.05 1.44
C GLU A 144 5.18 -14.17 1.22
N ASN A 145 4.41 -14.42 0.14
CA ASN A 145 3.18 -13.70 -0.20
C ASN A 145 1.90 -14.52 0.08
N MET A 146 2.01 -15.64 0.80
CA MET A 146 0.90 -16.61 0.97
C MET A 146 -0.39 -16.00 1.53
N ALA A 147 -0.30 -15.03 2.42
CA ALA A 147 -1.47 -14.39 3.00
C ALA A 147 -2.26 -13.60 1.95
N ALA A 148 -1.57 -12.81 1.12
CA ALA A 148 -2.19 -12.08 0.02
C ALA A 148 -2.72 -13.05 -1.06
N ASP A 149 -1.95 -14.07 -1.46
CA ASP A 149 -2.37 -15.10 -2.42
C ASP A 149 -3.67 -15.82 -1.98
N ALA A 150 -3.78 -16.20 -0.71
CA ALA A 150 -4.98 -16.84 -0.21
C ALA A 150 -6.22 -15.92 -0.29
N LEU A 151 -6.05 -14.65 0.07
CA LEU A 151 -7.13 -13.65 0.05
C LEU A 151 -7.55 -13.30 -1.39
N SER A 152 -6.60 -13.14 -2.32
CA SER A 152 -6.91 -12.85 -3.73
C SER A 152 -7.72 -13.97 -4.36
N ARG A 153 -7.42 -15.23 -4.02
CA ARG A 153 -8.20 -16.41 -4.45
C ARG A 153 -9.60 -16.43 -3.86
N MET A 154 -9.79 -15.98 -2.64
CA MET A 154 -11.15 -15.83 -2.07
C MET A 154 -11.95 -14.82 -2.88
N GLY A 155 -11.33 -13.69 -3.28
CA GLY A 155 -11.95 -12.67 -4.13
C GLY A 155 -12.32 -13.21 -5.50
N SER A 156 -11.41 -13.91 -6.19
CA SER A 156 -11.64 -14.47 -7.53
C SER A 156 -12.60 -15.67 -7.52
N GLY A 157 -12.56 -16.48 -6.47
CA GLY A 157 -13.43 -17.64 -6.28
C GLY A 157 -14.81 -17.31 -5.74
N ARG A 158 -15.05 -16.06 -5.34
CA ARG A 158 -16.32 -15.62 -4.70
C ARG A 158 -16.67 -16.46 -3.46
N THR A 159 -15.68 -16.87 -2.71
CA THR A 159 -15.86 -17.64 -1.48
C THR A 159 -16.18 -16.74 -0.30
N GLU A 160 -16.62 -17.33 0.80
CA GLU A 160 -16.90 -16.61 2.03
C GLU A 160 -15.64 -15.94 2.56
N ILE A 161 -15.77 -14.67 2.95
CA ILE A 161 -14.67 -13.85 3.45
C ILE A 161 -14.68 -13.86 4.98
N PRO A 162 -13.53 -14.07 5.65
CA PRO A 162 -13.45 -14.01 7.10
C PRO A 162 -13.92 -12.67 7.67
N PRO A 163 -14.49 -12.64 8.88
CA PRO A 163 -15.09 -11.43 9.45
C PRO A 163 -14.08 -10.33 9.80
N ASP A 164 -12.79 -10.68 9.87
CA ASP A 164 -11.67 -9.77 10.12
C ASP A 164 -11.02 -9.22 8.83
N VAL A 165 -11.59 -9.55 7.67
CA VAL A 165 -11.11 -9.12 6.35
C VAL A 165 -12.16 -8.21 5.71
N PHE A 166 -11.71 -7.08 5.18
CA PHE A 166 -12.56 -6.13 4.48
C PHE A 166 -12.81 -6.61 3.05
N LEU A 167 -14.08 -6.63 2.65
CA LEU A 167 -14.48 -6.96 1.29
C LEU A 167 -14.85 -5.68 0.55
N GLU A 168 -14.21 -5.46 -0.59
CA GLU A 168 -14.54 -4.38 -1.51
C GLU A 168 -14.85 -4.91 -2.90
N GLN A 169 -15.70 -4.19 -3.64
CA GLN A 169 -16.13 -4.55 -4.98
C GLN A 169 -15.65 -3.51 -5.98
N LEU A 170 -14.86 -3.94 -6.95
CA LEU A 170 -14.34 -3.08 -8.00
C LEU A 170 -15.16 -3.29 -9.29
N HIS A 171 -15.99 -2.31 -9.61
CA HIS A 171 -16.85 -2.35 -10.81
C HIS A 171 -16.22 -1.64 -12.01
N VAL A 172 -15.23 -0.78 -11.78
CA VAL A 172 -14.56 0.01 -12.81
C VAL A 172 -13.04 -0.14 -12.64
N PRO A 173 -12.29 -0.39 -13.72
CA PRO A 173 -10.85 -0.46 -13.65
C PRO A 173 -10.24 0.89 -13.26
N SER A 174 -9.10 0.83 -12.55
CA SER A 174 -8.34 2.03 -12.14
C SER A 174 -7.80 2.83 -13.32
N VAL A 175 -7.64 2.18 -14.46
CA VAL A 175 -7.18 2.77 -15.71
C VAL A 175 -8.25 2.57 -16.79
N LEU A 176 -8.81 3.67 -17.26
CA LEU A 176 -9.79 3.66 -18.34
C LEU A 176 -9.07 3.72 -19.68
N GLY A 177 -9.24 2.66 -20.47
CA GLY A 177 -9.11 2.66 -21.90
C GLY A 177 -7.74 2.80 -22.56
N ALA A 178 -7.16 1.65 -22.97
CA ALA A 178 -6.48 1.54 -24.25
C ALA A 178 -7.09 0.40 -25.10
N ASP A 179 -8.22 -0.16 -24.69
CA ASP A 179 -8.89 -1.22 -25.40
C ASP A 179 -9.98 -0.62 -26.32
N PRO A 180 -9.85 -0.75 -27.66
CA PRO A 180 -10.86 -0.29 -28.61
C PRO A 180 -12.23 -0.96 -28.44
N GLU A 181 -12.28 -2.12 -27.78
CA GLU A 181 -13.52 -2.87 -27.51
C GLU A 181 -14.14 -2.56 -26.15
N ASN A 182 -13.54 -1.68 -25.35
CA ASN A 182 -14.08 -1.33 -24.04
C ASN A 182 -15.19 -0.26 -24.17
N PRO A 183 -16.48 -0.59 -23.89
CA PRO A 183 -17.60 0.36 -24.01
C PRO A 183 -17.55 1.52 -23.00
N TYR A 184 -16.60 1.52 -22.06
CA TYR A 184 -16.44 2.57 -21.04
C TYR A 184 -15.36 3.59 -21.41
N ARG A 185 -15.09 3.78 -22.73
CA ARG A 185 -14.20 4.84 -23.20
C ARG A 185 -14.84 6.20 -22.90
N VAL A 186 -14.35 6.86 -21.88
CA VAL A 186 -14.70 8.25 -21.58
C VAL A 186 -13.70 9.15 -22.30
N ASP A 187 -14.15 9.88 -23.32
CA ASP A 187 -13.35 10.83 -24.11
C ASP A 187 -13.04 12.14 -23.35
N SER A 188 -13.05 12.11 -22.03
CA SER A 188 -12.71 13.26 -21.18
C SER A 188 -11.92 12.83 -19.97
N PRO A 189 -10.93 13.63 -19.53
CA PRO A 189 -10.21 13.36 -18.30
C PRO A 189 -11.10 13.69 -17.10
N VAL A 190 -12.08 12.85 -16.86
CA VAL A 190 -12.85 12.93 -15.63
C VAL A 190 -12.03 12.18 -14.59
N ASN A 191 -11.29 12.94 -13.79
CA ASN A 191 -10.76 12.47 -12.51
C ASN A 191 -11.95 12.19 -11.58
N ILE A 192 -12.72 11.13 -11.87
CA ILE A 192 -13.63 10.57 -10.88
C ILE A 192 -12.78 9.65 -10.01
N VAL A 193 -12.00 10.25 -9.13
CA VAL A 193 -11.59 9.60 -7.90
C VAL A 193 -12.86 9.59 -7.04
N MET A 194 -13.76 8.66 -7.27
CA MET A 194 -14.67 8.26 -6.22
C MET A 194 -13.83 7.54 -5.18
N VAL A 195 -13.22 8.32 -4.30
CA VAL A 195 -12.82 7.85 -2.99
C VAL A 195 -14.14 7.68 -2.24
N VAL A 196 -14.78 6.55 -2.46
CA VAL A 196 -15.74 6.05 -1.49
C VAL A 196 -14.84 5.57 -0.35
N THR A 197 -14.48 6.49 0.54
CA THR A 197 -14.01 6.09 1.87
C THR A 197 -15.23 5.43 2.50
N PRO A 198 -15.22 4.10 2.73
CA PRO A 198 -16.30 3.48 3.46
C PRO A 198 -16.40 4.20 4.81
N ASP A 199 -17.59 4.51 5.27
CA ASP A 199 -17.88 5.29 6.49
C ASP A 199 -17.16 4.72 7.73
N TRP A 200 -16.88 3.42 7.73
CA TRP A 200 -16.12 2.71 8.78
C TRP A 200 -14.63 3.02 8.82
N THR A 201 -14.00 3.41 7.68
CA THR A 201 -12.56 3.77 7.64
C THR A 201 -12.27 4.99 8.49
N VAL A 202 -13.18 5.96 8.48
CA VAL A 202 -13.09 7.17 9.29
C VAL A 202 -13.12 6.80 10.78
N SER A 203 -14.06 5.95 11.18
CA SER A 203 -14.19 5.50 12.57
C SER A 203 -12.97 4.72 13.07
N TYR A 204 -12.38 3.88 12.22
CA TYR A 204 -11.18 3.12 12.54
C TYR A 204 -9.94 4.01 12.62
N LEU A 205 -9.80 4.96 11.71
CA LEU A 205 -8.70 5.94 11.72
C LEU A 205 -8.77 6.83 12.95
N THR A 206 -9.95 7.30 13.32
CA THR A 206 -10.16 8.11 14.54
C THR A 206 -9.76 7.30 15.78
N TYR A 207 -10.11 6.01 15.83
CA TYR A 207 -9.68 5.16 16.94
C TYR A 207 -8.16 4.96 16.98
N LEU A 208 -7.50 4.77 15.84
CA LEU A 208 -6.03 4.63 15.80
C LEU A 208 -5.32 5.91 16.23
N GLN A 209 -5.84 7.08 15.83
CA GLN A 209 -5.25 8.39 16.14
C GLN A 209 -5.55 8.87 17.56
N ASP A 210 -6.82 8.84 17.95
CA ASP A 210 -7.31 9.51 19.16
C ASP A 210 -7.80 8.54 20.24
N LYS A 211 -7.79 7.20 19.95
CA LYS A 211 -8.33 6.15 20.82
C LYS A 211 -9.83 6.34 21.19
N THR A 212 -10.54 7.11 20.37
CA THR A 212 -11.99 7.36 20.53
C THR A 212 -12.79 6.33 19.73
N LEU A 213 -13.68 5.60 20.41
CA LEU A 213 -14.57 4.63 19.76
C LEU A 213 -15.77 5.37 19.13
N PRO A 214 -16.25 4.89 17.96
CA PRO A 214 -17.46 5.44 17.35
C PRO A 214 -18.69 5.21 18.21
N ALA A 215 -19.70 6.07 18.05
CA ALA A 215 -20.95 5.99 18.81
C ALA A 215 -21.82 4.78 18.40
N ASP A 216 -21.60 4.21 17.22
CA ASP A 216 -22.26 2.99 16.77
C ASP A 216 -21.66 1.76 17.44
N GLU A 217 -22.51 1.06 18.23
CA GLU A 217 -22.08 -0.09 19.04
C GLU A 217 -21.56 -1.27 18.21
N THR A 218 -22.05 -1.43 16.98
CA THR A 218 -21.64 -2.51 16.06
C THR A 218 -20.23 -2.27 15.54
N THR A 219 -19.98 -1.05 15.08
CA THR A 219 -18.65 -0.61 14.58
C THR A 219 -17.63 -0.55 15.72
N ALA A 220 -18.04 -0.10 16.92
CA ALA A 220 -17.19 -0.09 18.10
C ALA A 220 -16.73 -1.50 18.50
N ARG A 221 -17.64 -2.49 18.50
CA ARG A 221 -17.31 -3.90 18.77
C ARG A 221 -16.35 -4.48 17.73
N GLN A 222 -16.56 -4.19 16.44
CA GLN A 222 -15.66 -4.64 15.37
C GLN A 222 -14.24 -4.10 15.53
N ILE A 223 -14.10 -2.87 15.97
CA ILE A 223 -12.80 -2.25 16.26
C ILE A 223 -12.14 -2.90 17.46
N MET A 224 -12.89 -3.15 18.54
CA MET A 224 -12.35 -3.73 19.78
C MET A 224 -11.99 -5.23 19.65
N THR A 225 -12.62 -5.96 18.74
CA THR A 225 -12.32 -7.40 18.53
C THR A 225 -11.00 -7.59 17.74
N LYS A 226 -10.46 -6.53 17.15
CA LYS A 226 -9.21 -6.54 16.35
C LYS A 226 -7.96 -6.10 17.14
N HIS A 227 -8.12 -5.80 18.42
CA HIS A 227 -7.08 -5.50 19.39
C HIS A 227 -7.05 -6.55 20.50
#